data_dbbde1b2636acb75ede7ff7ba21e39e6
#
_entry.id   dbbde1b2636acb75ede7ff7ba21e39e6
#
_cell.length_a   1.000
_cell.length_b   1.000
_cell.length_c   1.000
_cell.angle_alpha   90.00
_cell.angle_beta   90.00
_cell.angle_gamma   90.00
#
_symmetry.space_group_name_H-M   'P 1'
#
loop_
_entity.id
_entity.type
_entity.pdbx_description
1 polymer ?
#
loop_
_entity_poly.entity_id
_entity_poly.type
_entity_poly.pdbx_seq_one_letter_code
_entity_poly.pdbx_strand_id
1 'polypeptide(L)' 'MRALVTGGAGFIGSHLVDELVDAGYSVKIIDNLSSGNLALVNHQLAAGNAEFMS' A
#
# COMPACT_ATOMS: atom_id res chain seq x y z
N MET A 1 -5.55 -10.88 8.92
CA MET A 1 -5.25 -11.42 7.58
C MET A 1 -4.19 -10.57 6.89
N ARG A 2 -3.48 -11.16 5.95
CA ARG A 2 -2.44 -10.45 5.19
C ARG A 2 -2.84 -10.32 3.74
N ALA A 3 -2.48 -9.21 3.13
CA ALA A 3 -2.71 -8.97 1.72
C ALA A 3 -1.43 -8.46 1.07
N LEU A 4 -1.19 -8.89 -0.17
CA LEU A 4 -0.06 -8.44 -0.95
C LEU A 4 -0.60 -7.64 -2.14
N VAL A 5 -0.13 -6.41 -2.27
CA VAL A 5 -0.58 -5.52 -3.34
C VAL A 5 0.62 -5.15 -4.20
N THR A 6 0.59 -5.52 -5.47
CA THR A 6 1.59 -5.10 -6.43
C THR A 6 1.10 -3.81 -7.09
N GLY A 7 2.01 -2.86 -7.28
CA GLY A 7 1.64 -1.55 -7.80
C GLY A 7 0.86 -0.72 -6.79
N GLY A 8 1.02 -1.00 -5.49
CA GLY A 8 0.25 -0.34 -4.45
C GLY A 8 0.55 1.14 -4.26
N ALA A 9 1.68 1.62 -4.79
CA ALA A 9 2.01 3.03 -4.71
C ALA A 9 1.40 3.84 -5.87
N GLY A 10 0.75 3.19 -6.85
CA GLY A 10 0.00 3.87 -7.89
C GLY A 10 -1.35 4.34 -7.36
N PHE A 11 -2.05 5.17 -8.15
CA PHE A 11 -3.29 5.78 -7.70
C PHE A 11 -4.35 4.74 -7.35
N ILE A 12 -4.59 3.78 -8.24
CA ILE A 12 -5.59 2.74 -8.00
C ILE A 12 -5.15 1.81 -6.88
N GLY A 13 -3.88 1.43 -6.88
CA GLY A 13 -3.34 0.56 -5.84
C GLY A 13 -3.39 1.18 -4.45
N SER A 14 -3.19 2.50 -4.36
CA SER A 14 -3.24 3.19 -3.08
C SER A 14 -4.66 3.15 -2.49
N HIS A 15 -5.68 3.28 -3.33
CA HIS A 15 -7.06 3.14 -2.87
C HIS A 15 -7.33 1.71 -2.37
N LEU A 16 -6.81 0.71 -3.07
CA LEU A 16 -6.97 -0.68 -2.65
C LEU A 16 -6.29 -0.91 -1.30
N VAL A 17 -5.10 -0.35 -1.10
CA VAL A 17 -4.41 -0.46 0.19
C VAL A 17 -5.28 0.13 1.31
N ASP A 18 -5.84 1.31 1.09
CA ASP A 18 -6.68 1.94 2.10
C ASP A 18 -7.89 1.07 2.44
N GLU A 19 -8.53 0.49 1.44
CA GLU A 19 -9.68 -0.38 1.68
C GLU A 19 -9.30 -1.65 2.43
N LEU A 20 -8.17 -2.24 2.10
CA LEU A 20 -7.72 -3.45 2.79
C LEU A 20 -7.36 -3.17 4.24
N VAL A 21 -6.69 -2.06 4.50
CA VAL A 21 -6.37 -1.66 5.87
C VAL A 21 -7.65 -1.44 6.67
N ASP A 22 -8.62 -0.77 6.06
CA ASP A 22 -9.89 -0.48 6.69
C ASP A 22 -10.66 -1.76 7.02
N ALA A 23 -10.46 -2.81 6.22
CA ALA A 23 -11.07 -4.12 6.45
C ALA A 23 -10.31 -4.98 7.47
N GLY A 24 -9.22 -4.47 8.03
CA GLY A 24 -8.45 -5.17 9.04
C GLY A 24 -7.31 -6.01 8.52
N TYR A 25 -6.90 -5.82 7.27
CA TYR A 25 -5.77 -6.55 6.69
C TYR A 25 -4.45 -5.89 7.03
N SER A 26 -3.42 -6.73 7.21
CA SER A 26 -2.04 -6.26 7.18
C SER A 26 -1.59 -6.30 5.73
N VAL A 27 -1.13 -5.18 5.19
CA VAL A 27 -0.86 -5.04 3.77
C VAL A 27 0.64 -4.94 3.52
N LYS A 28 1.10 -5.67 2.51
CA LYS A 28 2.46 -5.53 2.01
C LYS A 28 2.40 -5.03 0.58
N ILE A 29 3.13 -3.96 0.30
CA ILE A 29 3.10 -3.30 -1.00
C ILE A 29 4.42 -3.61 -1.71
N ILE A 30 4.33 -4.09 -2.95
CA ILE A 30 5.49 -4.28 -3.82
C ILE A 30 5.33 -3.39 -5.03
N ASP A 31 6.24 -2.44 -5.20
CA ASP A 31 6.19 -1.49 -6.31
C ASP A 31 7.59 -0.96 -6.57
N ASN A 32 7.94 -0.78 -7.82
CA ASN A 32 9.23 -0.20 -8.21
C ASN A 32 9.15 1.31 -8.38
N LEU A 33 7.99 1.91 -8.11
CA LEU A 33 7.73 3.35 -8.23
C LEU A 33 7.90 3.90 -9.65
N SER A 34 7.81 3.04 -10.65
CA SER A 34 7.97 3.47 -12.04
C SER A 34 6.85 4.40 -12.50
N SER A 35 5.66 4.26 -11.93
CA SER A 35 4.51 5.09 -12.26
C SER A 35 3.72 5.53 -11.03
N GLY A 36 4.19 5.18 -9.85
CA GLY A 36 3.51 5.51 -8.60
C GLY A 36 4.26 6.54 -7.79
N ASN A 37 3.69 6.90 -6.66
CA ASN A 37 4.28 7.83 -5.74
C ASN A 37 4.07 7.31 -4.32
N LEU A 38 5.16 7.11 -3.60
CA LEU A 38 5.11 6.59 -2.24
C LEU A 38 4.24 7.46 -1.33
N ALA A 39 4.16 8.76 -1.62
CA ALA A 39 3.34 9.67 -0.83
C ALA A 39 1.87 9.26 -0.79
N LEU A 40 1.38 8.56 -1.81
CA LEU A 40 -0.01 8.12 -1.85
C LEU A 40 -0.34 7.09 -0.76
N VAL A 41 0.65 6.35 -0.28
CA VAL A 41 0.45 5.34 0.76
C VAL A 41 1.23 5.67 2.03
N ASN A 42 1.90 6.81 2.07
CA ASN A 42 2.76 7.16 3.19
C ASN A 42 2.02 7.18 4.52
N HIS A 43 0.76 7.58 4.53
CA HIS A 43 -0.03 7.60 5.75
C HIS A 43 -0.21 6.18 6.33
N GLN A 44 -0.35 5.18 5.49
CA GLN A 44 -0.46 3.80 5.95
C GLN A 44 0.88 3.25 6.43
N LEU A 45 1.96 3.62 5.76
CA LEU A 45 3.31 3.21 6.18
C LEU A 45 3.67 3.85 7.53
N ALA A 46 3.37 5.12 7.70
CA ALA A 46 3.66 5.84 8.93
C ALA A 46 2.84 5.32 10.11
N ALA A 47 1.63 4.86 9.86
CA ALA A 47 0.76 4.31 10.89
C ALA A 47 1.10 2.85 11.22
N GLY A 48 2.00 2.22 10.45
CA GLY A 48 2.37 0.83 10.67
C GLY A 48 1.34 -0.17 10.12
N ASN A 49 0.41 0.28 9.29
CA ASN A 49 -0.63 -0.57 8.73
C ASN A 49 -0.20 -1.29 7.47
N ALA A 50 0.88 -0.84 6.85
CA ALA A 50 1.38 -1.43 5.61
C ALA A 50 2.91 -1.41 5.61
N GLU A 51 3.49 -2.32 4.82
CA GLU A 51 4.92 -2.37 4.58
C GLU A 51 5.17 -2.14 3.09
N PHE A 52 6.32 -1.55 2.77
CA PHE A 52 6.70 -1.29 1.39
C PHE A 52 7.97 -2.05 1.03
N MET A 53 7.97 -2.68 -0.15
CA MET A 53 9.16 -3.29 -0.75
C MET A 53 9.27 -2.85 -2.20
N SER A 54 10.47 -2.52 -2.62
CA SER A 54 10.73 -2.20 -4.02
C SER A 54 11.24 -3.41 -4.80
#